data_e82179b5663d2b1e388b2d41a69d1c39
#
_entry.id   e82179b5663d2b1e388b2d41a69d1c39
#
_cell.length_a   1.000
_cell.length_b   1.000
_cell.length_c   1.000
_cell.angle_alpha   90.00
_cell.angle_beta   90.00
_cell.angle_gamma   90.00
#
_symmetry.space_group_name_H-M   'P 1'
#
loop_
_entity.id
_entity.type
_entity.pdbx_description
1 polymer ?
#
loop_
_entity_poly.entity_id
_entity_poly.type
_entity_poly.pdbx_seq_one_letter_code
_entity_poly.pdbx_strand_id
1 'polypeptide(L)'
;MGYGPGEDQLDLFQIDKNRSTEKTRLTMSEGIFYIANGAGMKVVRYSSFGDPLSMIYNADRNPEPVLLKAAPLKPDQGAHDSSPPESEGLGRTATAYPFRSVGEIAVDSRQMVYVEDRLPPERRVRDAESGALLDHVVLRFGKDGRFIDYLGQEGIGGTPFPYLLGVYALASNACVVVSMTQAGWFVHWFDGSGILQSSLKLRRGDLPVLDKGQDFIASLDKILPDLSGDAILMKVDYYKEATDSSTKESAGAEFVESWTYRMDLSDGKFVDRWRIPAIEKTVKGEDGHAIKTSRVPELLGAAGRDFFFIYADDDGRTYISTFDRTSKAVSRYSIDITADELFYNSYFLSRDGVLCALLGTKYEARVVWWRFDKLIGTSAGIVK
;
A
#
# COMPACT_ATOMS: atom_id res chain seq x y z
N MET A 1 -19.16 0.39 -8.04
CA MET A 1 -18.89 1.83 -8.18
C MET A 1 -18.68 2.13 -9.66
N GLY A 2 -19.37 3.16 -10.19
CA GLY A 2 -19.13 3.62 -11.56
C GLY A 2 -17.80 4.36 -11.70
N TYR A 3 -17.46 4.72 -12.94
CA TYR A 3 -16.29 5.55 -13.22
C TYR A 3 -16.69 7.00 -13.40
N GLY A 4 -15.91 7.93 -12.83
CA GLY A 4 -16.12 9.37 -12.95
C GLY A 4 -15.82 10.16 -11.68
N PRO A 5 -16.14 11.47 -11.69
CA PRO A 5 -15.84 12.38 -10.59
C PRO A 5 -16.88 12.35 -9.46
N GLY A 6 -18.04 11.70 -9.62
CA GLY A 6 -19.11 11.68 -8.61
C GLY A 6 -18.68 11.10 -7.26
N GLU A 7 -19.48 11.31 -6.23
CA GLU A 7 -19.20 10.92 -4.85
C GLU A 7 -19.17 9.39 -4.62
N ASP A 8 -19.89 8.63 -5.47
CA ASP A 8 -19.96 7.17 -5.51
C ASP A 8 -19.17 6.55 -6.68
N GLN A 9 -18.36 7.35 -7.37
CA GLN A 9 -17.59 6.98 -8.56
C GLN A 9 -16.10 7.07 -8.28
N LEU A 10 -15.30 6.36 -9.08
CA LEU A 10 -13.85 6.44 -9.05
C LEU A 10 -13.33 6.85 -10.43
N ASP A 11 -12.37 7.76 -10.44
CA ASP A 11 -11.67 8.14 -11.66
C ASP A 11 -10.40 7.29 -11.78
N LEU A 12 -10.44 6.24 -12.60
CA LEU A 12 -9.32 5.32 -12.85
C LEU A 12 -8.74 5.47 -14.25
N PHE A 13 -9.36 6.26 -15.12
CA PHE A 13 -8.97 6.44 -16.50
C PHE A 13 -8.70 7.91 -16.81
N GLN A 14 -7.75 8.18 -17.69
CA GLN A 14 -7.59 9.51 -18.28
C GLN A 14 -8.62 9.75 -19.38
N ILE A 15 -8.80 11.01 -19.79
CA ILE A 15 -9.77 11.45 -20.81
C ILE A 15 -9.65 10.64 -22.10
N ASP A 16 -8.44 10.20 -22.46
CA ASP A 16 -8.15 9.39 -23.66
C ASP A 16 -8.42 7.89 -23.49
N LYS A 17 -9.13 7.49 -22.43
CA LYS A 17 -9.39 6.09 -22.06
C LYS A 17 -8.14 5.27 -21.71
N ASN A 18 -7.00 5.88 -21.57
CA ASN A 18 -5.79 5.26 -21.05
C ASN A 18 -5.87 5.18 -19.51
N ARG A 19 -5.23 4.15 -18.93
CA ARG A 19 -5.12 4.05 -17.49
C ARG A 19 -4.45 5.30 -16.91
N SER A 20 -5.02 5.86 -15.85
CA SER A 20 -4.38 6.95 -15.11
C SER A 20 -3.02 6.49 -14.56
N THR A 21 -2.03 7.36 -14.64
CA THR A 21 -0.72 7.16 -14.01
C THR A 21 -0.75 7.50 -12.52
N GLU A 22 -1.82 8.17 -12.07
CA GLU A 22 -1.99 8.54 -10.66
C GLU A 22 -2.33 7.32 -9.82
N LYS A 23 -1.82 7.29 -8.60
CA LYS A 23 -2.07 6.19 -7.67
C LYS A 23 -3.53 6.18 -7.23
N THR A 24 -4.13 5.01 -7.18
CA THR A 24 -5.38 4.80 -6.43
C THR A 24 -5.11 3.68 -5.43
N ARG A 25 -5.43 3.89 -4.16
CA ARG A 25 -5.09 2.95 -3.09
C ARG A 25 -6.30 2.66 -2.22
N LEU A 26 -6.33 1.43 -1.72
CA LEU A 26 -7.33 0.94 -0.79
C LEU A 26 -6.68 0.68 0.56
N THR A 27 -7.36 1.06 1.63
CA THR A 27 -7.07 0.56 2.99
C THR A 27 -8.38 0.27 3.72
N MET A 28 -8.29 -0.49 4.80
CA MET A 28 -9.45 -0.84 5.63
C MET A 28 -9.09 -0.72 7.12
N SER A 29 -10.01 -0.17 7.89
CA SER A 29 -9.96 -0.18 9.35
C SER A 29 -11.35 -0.46 9.90
N GLU A 30 -11.47 -1.46 10.80
CA GLU A 30 -12.72 -1.83 11.48
C GLU A 30 -13.92 -2.06 10.55
N GLY A 31 -13.68 -2.70 9.39
CA GLY A 31 -14.74 -3.00 8.40
C GLY A 31 -15.17 -1.80 7.56
N ILE A 32 -14.48 -0.68 7.68
CA ILE A 32 -14.70 0.51 6.85
C ILE A 32 -13.57 0.59 5.81
N PHE A 33 -13.95 0.78 4.56
CA PHE A 33 -13.02 0.91 3.45
C PHE A 33 -12.74 2.38 3.14
N TYR A 34 -11.49 2.70 2.89
CA TYR A 34 -11.02 4.01 2.49
C TYR A 34 -10.30 3.89 1.16
N ILE A 35 -10.73 4.68 0.19
CA ILE A 35 -10.16 4.69 -1.16
C ILE A 35 -9.59 6.07 -1.43
N ALA A 36 -8.26 6.13 -1.58
CA ALA A 36 -7.56 7.29 -2.07
C ALA A 36 -7.52 7.24 -3.60
N ASN A 37 -8.30 8.07 -4.28
CA ASN A 37 -8.40 8.10 -5.73
C ASN A 37 -7.60 9.28 -6.29
N GLY A 38 -6.41 9.00 -6.80
CA GLY A 38 -5.47 10.02 -7.24
C GLY A 38 -5.96 10.87 -8.40
N ALA A 39 -6.45 10.26 -9.46
CA ALA A 39 -6.99 10.98 -10.61
C ALA A 39 -8.22 11.82 -10.25
N GLY A 40 -9.06 11.30 -9.35
CA GLY A 40 -10.21 12.03 -8.83
C GLY A 40 -9.87 13.06 -7.75
N MET A 41 -8.63 13.10 -7.24
CA MET A 41 -8.21 13.99 -6.14
C MET A 41 -9.20 13.95 -4.97
N LYS A 42 -9.52 12.73 -4.50
CA LYS A 42 -10.46 12.51 -3.41
C LYS A 42 -10.12 11.26 -2.61
N VAL A 43 -10.57 11.27 -1.36
CA VAL A 43 -10.59 10.11 -0.48
C VAL A 43 -12.04 9.83 -0.13
N VAL A 44 -12.51 8.62 -0.44
CA VAL A 44 -13.89 8.21 -0.16
C VAL A 44 -13.89 7.09 0.86
N ARG A 45 -14.80 7.16 1.81
CA ARG A 45 -15.00 6.20 2.88
C ARG A 45 -16.32 5.45 2.64
N TYR A 46 -16.25 4.12 2.66
CA TYR A 46 -17.40 3.24 2.44
C TYR A 46 -17.62 2.31 3.62
N SER A 47 -18.89 2.02 3.89
CA SER A 47 -19.26 0.89 4.75
C SER A 47 -18.94 -0.45 4.10
N SER A 48 -18.97 -1.54 4.88
CA SER A 48 -18.87 -2.91 4.35
C SER A 48 -20.06 -3.31 3.44
N PHE A 49 -21.12 -2.53 3.42
CA PHE A 49 -22.27 -2.73 2.53
C PHE A 49 -22.18 -1.91 1.24
N GLY A 50 -21.11 -1.10 1.08
CA GLY A 50 -20.90 -0.26 -0.10
C GLY A 50 -21.52 1.12 -0.03
N ASP A 51 -22.09 1.51 1.12
CA ASP A 51 -22.63 2.86 1.29
C ASP A 51 -21.52 3.88 1.46
N PRO A 52 -21.54 5.02 0.75
CA PRO A 52 -20.62 6.12 1.00
C PRO A 52 -20.93 6.76 2.36
N LEU A 53 -19.91 6.84 3.21
CA LEU A 53 -20.01 7.39 4.57
C LEU A 53 -19.48 8.81 4.64
N SER A 54 -18.34 9.07 3.99
CA SER A 54 -17.77 10.40 3.90
C SER A 54 -16.82 10.54 2.72
N MET A 55 -16.55 11.77 2.32
CA MET A 55 -15.61 12.11 1.27
C MET A 55 -14.80 13.35 1.64
N ILE A 56 -13.49 13.30 1.38
CA ILE A 56 -12.61 14.46 1.35
C ILE A 56 -12.23 14.66 -0.11
N TYR A 57 -12.45 15.83 -0.67
CA TYR A 57 -12.35 16.02 -2.12
C TYR A 57 -11.86 17.40 -2.53
N ASN A 58 -11.22 17.46 -3.68
CA ASN A 58 -10.90 18.72 -4.33
C ASN A 58 -12.12 19.22 -5.11
N ALA A 59 -12.67 20.38 -4.72
CA ALA A 59 -13.86 20.96 -5.30
C ALA A 59 -13.67 21.46 -6.75
N ASP A 60 -12.42 21.73 -7.18
CA ASP A 60 -12.12 22.11 -8.55
C ASP A 60 -12.16 20.91 -9.52
N ARG A 61 -12.16 19.69 -8.99
CA ARG A 61 -12.09 18.45 -9.76
C ARG A 61 -13.33 17.58 -9.65
N ASN A 62 -14.10 17.76 -8.61
CA ASN A 62 -15.27 16.94 -8.32
C ASN A 62 -16.51 17.83 -8.21
N PRO A 63 -17.67 17.38 -8.70
CA PRO A 63 -18.92 18.09 -8.48
C PRO A 63 -19.27 18.15 -6.99
N GLU A 64 -20.10 19.13 -6.63
CA GLU A 64 -20.62 19.21 -5.27
C GLU A 64 -21.39 17.93 -4.91
N PRO A 65 -21.06 17.28 -3.77
CA PRO A 65 -21.74 16.05 -3.34
C PRO A 65 -23.22 16.28 -3.08
N VAL A 66 -24.05 15.33 -3.48
CA VAL A 66 -25.51 15.38 -3.33
C VAL A 66 -25.99 14.48 -2.19
N LEU A 67 -25.41 13.28 -2.06
CA LEU A 67 -25.76 12.30 -1.02
C LEU A 67 -25.03 12.58 0.30
N LEU A 68 -23.83 13.14 0.20
CA LEU A 68 -22.98 13.48 1.34
C LEU A 68 -23.17 14.96 1.64
N LYS A 69 -23.64 15.29 2.84
CA LYS A 69 -23.85 16.69 3.25
C LYS A 69 -22.51 17.36 3.55
N ALA A 70 -22.41 18.66 3.24
CA ALA A 70 -21.25 19.44 3.64
C ALA A 70 -21.06 19.35 5.17
N ALA A 71 -19.82 19.09 5.63
CA ALA A 71 -19.51 19.09 7.05
C ALA A 71 -19.76 20.49 7.63
N PRO A 72 -20.49 20.62 8.74
CA PRO A 72 -20.76 21.93 9.34
C PRO A 72 -19.43 22.60 9.73
N LEU A 73 -19.23 23.82 9.26
CA LEU A 73 -18.14 24.67 9.75
C LEU A 73 -18.41 24.92 11.24
N LYS A 74 -17.48 24.60 12.13
CA LYS A 74 -17.56 25.05 13.51
C LYS A 74 -17.51 26.60 13.47
N PRO A 75 -18.48 27.32 14.06
CA PRO A 75 -18.32 28.76 14.25
C PRO A 75 -17.07 28.99 15.13
N ASP A 76 -16.28 30.00 14.78
CA ASP A 76 -15.20 30.49 15.62
C ASP A 76 -15.66 30.56 17.05
N GLN A 77 -14.85 30.07 18.00
CA GLN A 77 -15.20 29.98 19.43
C GLN A 77 -15.50 31.37 20.00
N GLY A 78 -16.77 31.74 19.99
CA GLY A 78 -17.21 33.04 20.48
C GLY A 78 -18.68 33.14 20.94
N ALA A 79 -19.47 32.10 20.80
CA ALA A 79 -20.86 32.10 21.28
C ALA A 79 -21.12 30.88 22.19
N HIS A 80 -21.30 31.15 23.46
CA HIS A 80 -21.91 30.23 24.43
C HIS A 80 -23.38 30.00 24.03
N ASP A 81 -23.63 28.94 23.26
CA ASP A 81 -24.97 28.40 23.11
C ASP A 81 -25.00 27.00 23.76
N SER A 82 -25.74 26.91 24.84
CA SER A 82 -25.88 25.74 25.71
C SER A 82 -27.02 24.82 25.25
N SER A 83 -27.10 24.55 23.96
CA SER A 83 -27.98 23.51 23.44
C SER A 83 -27.24 22.16 23.46
N PRO A 84 -27.84 21.08 24.02
CA PRO A 84 -27.22 19.76 23.99
C PRO A 84 -27.07 19.32 22.54
N PRO A 85 -25.94 18.64 22.17
CA PRO A 85 -25.77 18.16 20.83
C PRO A 85 -26.86 17.14 20.52
N GLU A 86 -27.72 17.48 19.58
CA GLU A 86 -28.60 16.46 18.96
C GLU A 86 -27.77 15.30 18.48
N SER A 87 -28.20 14.10 18.83
CA SER A 87 -27.62 12.80 18.54
C SER A 87 -26.67 12.81 17.33
N GLU A 88 -25.38 12.56 17.60
CA GLU A 88 -24.39 12.26 16.57
C GLU A 88 -24.76 10.94 15.86
N GLY A 89 -25.81 10.98 15.05
CA GLY A 89 -26.01 10.01 13.99
C GLY A 89 -24.80 10.14 13.07
N LEU A 90 -24.27 9.02 12.60
CA LEU A 90 -23.23 8.93 11.58
C LEU A 90 -23.68 9.69 10.32
N GLY A 91 -23.62 11.04 10.37
CA GLY A 91 -23.99 11.89 9.25
C GLY A 91 -23.05 11.63 8.09
N ARG A 92 -23.60 11.34 6.93
CA ARG A 92 -22.86 11.27 5.67
C ARG A 92 -22.29 12.66 5.39
N THR A 93 -20.96 12.80 5.35
CA THR A 93 -20.31 14.10 5.29
C THR A 93 -19.34 14.22 4.11
N ALA A 94 -19.24 15.40 3.54
CA ALA A 94 -18.24 15.76 2.55
C ALA A 94 -17.45 16.98 3.01
N THR A 95 -16.12 16.91 2.88
CA THR A 95 -15.20 17.99 3.27
C THR A 95 -14.35 18.38 2.07
N ALA A 96 -14.41 19.63 1.68
CA ALA A 96 -13.55 20.15 0.63
C ALA A 96 -12.12 20.33 1.15
N TYR A 97 -11.14 19.87 0.39
CA TYR A 97 -9.71 20.05 0.62
C TYR A 97 -8.98 20.17 -0.72
N PRO A 98 -8.06 21.13 -0.92
CA PRO A 98 -7.41 21.40 -2.20
C PRO A 98 -6.27 20.41 -2.48
N PHE A 99 -6.56 19.11 -2.55
CA PHE A 99 -5.60 18.08 -2.93
C PHE A 99 -4.92 18.41 -4.26
N ARG A 100 -3.65 18.07 -4.38
CA ARG A 100 -2.84 18.22 -5.60
C ARG A 100 -2.57 16.89 -6.29
N SER A 101 -2.38 15.81 -5.54
CA SER A 101 -2.13 14.46 -6.07
C SER A 101 -2.25 13.44 -4.95
N VAL A 102 -3.43 12.92 -4.76
CA VAL A 102 -3.72 11.90 -3.74
C VAL A 102 -3.01 10.59 -4.12
N GLY A 103 -2.41 9.91 -3.15
CA GLY A 103 -1.66 8.67 -3.39
C GLY A 103 -1.82 7.63 -2.29
N GLU A 104 -0.73 7.26 -1.61
CA GLU A 104 -0.73 6.26 -0.55
C GLU A 104 -1.63 6.69 0.61
N ILE A 105 -2.27 5.71 1.25
CA ILE A 105 -3.23 5.95 2.34
C ILE A 105 -3.07 4.92 3.45
N ALA A 106 -3.18 5.38 4.69
CA ALA A 106 -3.30 4.52 5.87
C ALA A 106 -4.33 5.10 6.84
N VAL A 107 -4.85 4.23 7.71
CA VAL A 107 -5.82 4.63 8.75
C VAL A 107 -5.46 3.94 10.05
N ASP A 108 -5.36 4.70 11.14
CA ASP A 108 -5.06 4.17 12.46
C ASP A 108 -6.34 3.72 13.22
N SER A 109 -6.18 3.19 14.43
CA SER A 109 -7.29 2.70 15.25
C SER A 109 -8.20 3.82 15.78
N ARG A 110 -7.77 5.09 15.72
CA ARG A 110 -8.58 6.28 16.05
C ARG A 110 -9.34 6.80 14.84
N GLN A 111 -9.25 6.09 13.70
CA GLN A 111 -9.79 6.51 12.40
C GLN A 111 -9.15 7.81 11.87
N MET A 112 -7.91 8.12 12.33
CA MET A 112 -7.08 9.14 11.71
C MET A 112 -6.66 8.67 10.33
N VAL A 113 -6.88 9.48 9.31
CA VAL A 113 -6.53 9.17 7.93
C VAL A 113 -5.22 9.87 7.58
N TYR A 114 -4.25 9.10 7.11
CA TYR A 114 -2.96 9.56 6.61
C TYR A 114 -2.98 9.43 5.10
N VAL A 115 -2.78 10.52 4.38
CA VAL A 115 -2.91 10.57 2.91
C VAL A 115 -1.71 11.25 2.29
N GLU A 116 -1.07 10.59 1.32
CA GLU A 116 -0.08 11.21 0.45
C GLU A 116 -0.71 12.34 -0.38
N ASP A 117 -0.03 13.48 -0.41
CA ASP A 117 -0.33 14.58 -1.34
C ASP A 117 0.98 15.20 -1.84
N ARG A 118 0.91 16.10 -2.80
CA ARG A 118 2.06 16.84 -3.30
C ARG A 118 2.14 18.24 -2.76
N LEU A 119 3.39 18.68 -2.52
CA LEU A 119 3.67 20.06 -2.20
C LEU A 119 3.46 20.97 -3.41
N PRO A 120 2.96 22.20 -3.18
CA PRO A 120 2.96 23.22 -4.22
C PRO A 120 4.38 23.56 -4.68
N PRO A 121 4.58 24.02 -5.92
CA PRO A 121 5.91 24.22 -6.51
C PRO A 121 6.88 25.05 -5.65
N GLU A 122 6.37 26.09 -4.99
CA GLU A 122 7.12 27.01 -4.14
C GLU A 122 7.61 26.40 -2.82
N ARG A 123 7.06 25.22 -2.44
CA ARG A 123 7.44 24.50 -1.22
C ARG A 123 8.26 23.24 -1.49
N ARG A 124 8.55 22.93 -2.74
CA ARG A 124 9.36 21.78 -3.12
C ARG A 124 10.82 22.05 -2.80
N VAL A 125 11.47 21.07 -2.24
CA VAL A 125 12.88 21.15 -1.81
C VAL A 125 13.67 20.07 -2.53
N ARG A 126 14.95 20.35 -2.83
CA ARG A 126 15.90 19.32 -3.27
C ARG A 126 16.73 18.89 -2.08
N ASP A 127 16.80 17.58 -1.89
CA ASP A 127 17.71 17.00 -0.90
C ASP A 127 19.15 17.30 -1.27
N ALA A 128 19.90 17.88 -0.34
CA ALA A 128 21.26 18.34 -0.58
C ALA A 128 22.25 17.17 -0.82
N GLU A 129 21.99 16.00 -0.27
CA GLU A 129 22.86 14.83 -0.40
C GLU A 129 22.60 14.05 -1.69
N SER A 130 21.35 13.74 -1.97
CA SER A 130 20.95 12.88 -3.11
C SER A 130 20.55 13.67 -4.35
N GLY A 131 20.31 14.99 -4.25
CA GLY A 131 19.72 15.79 -5.32
C GLY A 131 18.26 15.46 -5.63
N ALA A 132 17.64 14.53 -4.90
CA ALA A 132 16.27 14.10 -5.11
C ALA A 132 15.29 15.24 -4.84
N LEU A 133 14.22 15.29 -5.64
CA LEU A 133 13.11 16.22 -5.39
C LEU A 133 12.27 15.70 -4.24
N LEU A 134 12.09 16.52 -3.21
CA LEU A 134 11.22 16.27 -2.08
C LEU A 134 9.94 17.07 -2.31
N ASP A 135 8.94 16.44 -2.90
CA ASP A 135 7.68 17.10 -3.30
C ASP A 135 6.43 16.40 -2.79
N HIS A 136 6.58 15.31 -2.04
CA HIS A 136 5.46 14.62 -1.41
C HIS A 136 5.38 14.96 0.08
N VAL A 137 4.17 14.91 0.61
CA VAL A 137 3.85 15.04 2.04
C VAL A 137 2.79 14.04 2.42
N VAL A 138 2.64 13.78 3.71
CA VAL A 138 1.53 13.02 4.26
C VAL A 138 0.66 13.96 5.08
N LEU A 139 -0.60 14.08 4.68
CA LEU A 139 -1.64 14.86 5.35
C LEU A 139 -2.31 14.00 6.41
N ARG A 140 -2.75 14.61 7.52
CA ARG A 140 -3.56 13.96 8.55
C ARG A 140 -4.95 14.55 8.59
N PHE A 141 -5.97 13.69 8.55
CA PHE A 141 -7.37 14.07 8.68
C PHE A 141 -8.01 13.32 9.84
N GLY A 142 -8.87 13.96 10.57
CA GLY A 142 -9.66 13.32 11.62
C GLY A 142 -10.74 12.39 11.06
N LYS A 143 -11.37 11.60 11.94
CA LYS A 143 -12.50 10.72 11.60
C LYS A 143 -13.68 11.45 10.95
N ASP A 144 -13.81 12.75 11.20
CA ASP A 144 -14.82 13.66 10.62
C ASP A 144 -14.41 14.22 9.24
N GLY A 145 -13.24 13.82 8.72
CA GLY A 145 -12.71 14.28 7.44
C GLY A 145 -12.07 15.67 7.46
N ARG A 146 -11.95 16.31 8.63
CA ARG A 146 -11.29 17.62 8.74
C ARG A 146 -9.79 17.47 8.72
N PHE A 147 -9.12 18.35 7.98
CA PHE A 147 -7.68 18.48 8.00
C PHE A 147 -7.20 18.88 9.40
N ILE A 148 -6.19 18.19 9.89
CA ILE A 148 -5.55 18.47 11.18
C ILE A 148 -4.21 19.16 10.95
N ASP A 149 -3.27 18.46 10.28
CA ASP A 149 -1.94 18.97 10.01
C ASP A 149 -1.22 18.09 8.97
N TYR A 150 0.09 18.35 8.82
CA TYR A 150 1.02 17.54 8.03
C TYR A 150 1.84 16.66 8.96
N LEU A 151 2.08 15.41 8.57
CA LEU A 151 2.94 14.48 9.32
C LEU A 151 4.37 15.04 9.43
N GLY A 152 4.94 14.97 10.63
CA GLY A 152 6.30 15.45 10.89
C GLY A 152 6.40 16.97 11.00
N GLN A 153 5.36 17.63 11.39
CA GLN A 153 5.32 19.10 11.44
C GLN A 153 6.15 19.65 12.59
N GLU A 154 7.38 20.10 12.26
CA GLU A 154 8.11 21.10 13.02
C GLU A 154 8.05 22.42 12.26
N GLY A 155 6.88 23.12 12.34
CA GLY A 155 6.61 24.34 11.59
C GLY A 155 5.55 24.18 10.50
N ILE A 156 5.53 25.09 9.52
CA ILE A 156 4.51 25.12 8.48
C ILE A 156 4.90 24.11 7.39
N GLY A 157 4.23 22.92 7.36
CA GLY A 157 4.23 22.10 6.16
C GLY A 157 4.73 20.67 6.22
N GLY A 158 5.09 20.16 7.39
CA GLY A 158 5.45 18.75 7.57
C GLY A 158 6.81 18.34 6.99
N THR A 159 7.14 17.07 7.14
CA THR A 159 8.33 16.47 6.54
C THR A 159 8.10 16.25 5.04
N PRO A 160 8.91 16.84 4.15
CA PRO A 160 8.83 16.55 2.73
C PRO A 160 9.52 15.22 2.41
N PHE A 161 8.93 14.44 1.53
CA PHE A 161 9.43 13.14 1.10
C PHE A 161 9.76 13.13 -0.40
N PRO A 162 10.69 12.27 -0.85
CA PRO A 162 10.78 11.88 -2.25
C PRO A 162 9.59 10.98 -2.62
N TYR A 163 9.70 10.20 -3.69
CA TYR A 163 8.63 9.30 -4.11
C TYR A 163 8.24 8.31 -2.99
N LEU A 164 6.96 8.32 -2.59
CA LEU A 164 6.43 7.43 -1.56
C LEU A 164 6.12 6.04 -2.13
N LEU A 165 6.56 5.00 -1.41
CA LEU A 165 6.25 3.60 -1.71
C LEU A 165 5.12 3.06 -0.84
N GLY A 166 4.92 3.64 0.36
CA GLY A 166 3.87 3.23 1.26
C GLY A 166 3.77 4.10 2.50
N VAL A 167 2.56 4.17 3.03
CA VAL A 167 2.23 4.76 4.33
C VAL A 167 1.53 3.69 5.14
N TYR A 168 1.95 3.48 6.39
CA TYR A 168 1.45 2.41 7.24
C TYR A 168 1.09 2.93 8.62
N ALA A 169 -0.10 2.60 9.10
CA ALA A 169 -0.51 2.86 10.47
C ALA A 169 -0.31 1.61 11.33
N LEU A 170 0.30 1.78 12.51
CA LEU A 170 0.58 0.71 13.44
C LEU A 170 -0.48 0.60 14.54
N ALA A 171 -0.44 -0.50 15.30
CA ALA A 171 -1.30 -0.72 16.46
C ALA A 171 -1.15 0.35 17.54
N SER A 172 0.05 0.90 17.68
CA SER A 172 0.38 1.99 18.60
C SER A 172 -0.13 3.35 18.13
N ASN A 173 -0.81 3.43 16.98
CA ASN A 173 -1.16 4.65 16.25
C ASN A 173 0.07 5.44 15.75
N ALA A 174 1.25 4.84 15.75
CA ALA A 174 2.40 5.36 15.05
C ALA A 174 2.21 5.23 13.52
N CYS A 175 2.88 6.07 12.77
CA CYS A 175 2.85 6.07 11.30
C CYS A 175 4.24 5.79 10.74
N VAL A 176 4.34 4.88 9.79
CA VAL A 176 5.59 4.60 9.07
C VAL A 176 5.43 5.01 7.63
N VAL A 177 6.39 5.78 7.13
CA VAL A 177 6.45 6.22 5.74
C VAL A 177 7.67 5.60 5.07
N VAL A 178 7.45 4.88 4.00
CA VAL A 178 8.50 4.31 3.16
C VAL A 178 8.59 5.09 1.87
N SER A 179 9.78 5.60 1.56
CA SER A 179 10.03 6.39 0.36
C SER A 179 11.32 5.95 -0.33
N MET A 180 11.52 6.37 -1.58
CA MET A 180 12.71 6.01 -2.33
C MET A 180 13.27 7.15 -3.16
N THR A 181 14.58 7.09 -3.40
CA THR A 181 15.33 7.86 -4.38
C THR A 181 16.10 6.90 -5.29
N GLN A 182 16.85 7.43 -6.24
CA GLN A 182 17.79 6.62 -7.03
C GLN A 182 18.89 5.98 -6.17
N ALA A 183 19.26 6.61 -5.05
CA ALA A 183 20.32 6.14 -4.15
C ALA A 183 19.89 5.01 -3.21
N GLY A 184 18.58 4.85 -2.97
CA GLY A 184 18.06 3.84 -2.05
C GLY A 184 16.70 4.21 -1.46
N TRP A 185 16.41 3.62 -0.32
CA TRP A 185 15.14 3.72 0.37
C TRP A 185 15.29 4.41 1.72
N PHE A 186 14.20 5.05 2.16
CA PHE A 186 14.11 5.70 3.46
C PHE A 186 12.87 5.19 4.18
N VAL A 187 13.02 4.88 5.45
CA VAL A 187 11.92 4.51 6.34
C VAL A 187 11.87 5.52 7.45
N HIS A 188 10.80 6.29 7.54
CA HIS A 188 10.58 7.28 8.58
C HIS A 188 9.52 6.78 9.54
N TRP A 189 9.80 6.88 10.81
CA TRP A 189 8.92 6.45 11.88
C TRP A 189 8.44 7.64 12.68
N PHE A 190 7.12 7.83 12.72
CA PHE A 190 6.46 8.89 13.45
C PHE A 190 5.63 8.30 14.58
N ASP A 191 5.59 8.97 15.73
CA ASP A 191 4.67 8.58 16.82
C ASP A 191 3.21 8.92 16.50
N GLY A 192 2.31 8.56 17.42
CA GLY A 192 0.87 8.80 17.25
C GLY A 192 0.47 10.30 17.27
N SER A 193 1.40 11.18 17.63
CA SER A 193 1.24 12.64 17.53
C SER A 193 1.76 13.20 16.21
N GLY A 194 2.46 12.36 15.40
CA GLY A 194 3.03 12.73 14.12
C GLY A 194 4.43 13.32 14.24
N ILE A 195 5.12 13.13 15.36
CA ILE A 195 6.49 13.58 15.58
C ILE A 195 7.44 12.49 15.10
N LEU A 196 8.45 12.88 14.30
CA LEU A 196 9.48 11.96 13.80
C LEU A 196 10.30 11.39 14.97
N GLN A 197 10.33 10.08 15.08
CA GLN A 197 11.07 9.35 16.12
C GLN A 197 12.39 8.80 15.59
N SER A 198 12.39 8.26 14.38
CA SER A 198 13.59 7.69 13.75
C SER A 198 13.48 7.72 12.22
N SER A 199 14.65 7.67 11.58
CA SER A 199 14.77 7.56 10.13
C SER A 199 15.88 6.57 9.79
N LEU A 200 15.57 5.59 8.97
CA LEU A 200 16.53 4.61 8.46
C LEU A 200 16.74 4.85 6.97
N LYS A 201 18.01 4.93 6.57
CA LYS A 201 18.43 5.00 5.17
C LYS A 201 19.03 3.66 4.75
N LEU A 202 18.47 3.04 3.72
CA LEU A 202 18.95 1.80 3.12
C LEU A 202 19.47 2.09 1.73
N ARG A 203 20.77 1.87 1.51
CA ARG A 203 21.37 1.96 0.18
C ARG A 203 21.22 0.63 -0.54
N ARG A 204 21.33 0.63 -1.87
CA ARG A 204 21.30 -0.61 -2.65
C ARG A 204 22.39 -1.60 -2.24
N GLY A 205 23.56 -1.11 -1.86
CA GLY A 205 24.68 -1.93 -1.37
C GLY A 205 24.54 -2.46 0.05
N ASP A 206 23.54 -1.98 0.80
CA ASP A 206 23.27 -2.45 2.17
C ASP A 206 22.32 -3.67 2.18
N LEU A 207 21.77 -4.07 1.00
CA LEU A 207 20.94 -5.25 0.91
C LEU A 207 21.73 -6.51 1.24
N PRO A 208 21.11 -7.50 1.93
CA PRO A 208 21.79 -8.73 2.27
C PRO A 208 22.32 -9.46 1.04
N VAL A 209 23.55 -9.95 1.11
CA VAL A 209 24.17 -10.74 0.05
C VAL A 209 24.00 -12.24 0.33
N LEU A 210 23.74 -13.04 -0.71
CA LEU A 210 23.74 -14.49 -0.57
C LEU A 210 25.20 -15.00 -0.59
N ASP A 211 25.60 -15.67 0.49
CA ASP A 211 26.92 -16.30 0.59
C ASP A 211 26.94 -17.66 -0.14
N LYS A 212 27.02 -17.63 -1.46
CA LYS A 212 27.08 -18.82 -2.32
C LYS A 212 28.26 -18.82 -3.30
N GLY A 213 29.24 -17.92 -3.08
CA GLY A 213 30.45 -17.83 -3.92
C GLY A 213 30.18 -17.41 -5.37
N GLN A 214 29.02 -16.80 -5.64
CA GLN A 214 28.62 -16.26 -6.94
C GLN A 214 28.07 -14.84 -6.75
N ASP A 215 28.24 -14.01 -7.75
CA ASP A 215 27.66 -12.66 -7.77
C ASP A 215 26.15 -12.76 -8.07
N PHE A 216 25.34 -12.35 -7.11
CA PHE A 216 23.90 -12.23 -7.25
C PHE A 216 23.48 -10.77 -7.27
N ILE A 217 22.49 -10.47 -8.08
CA ILE A 217 21.82 -9.17 -8.11
C ILE A 217 20.68 -9.23 -7.11
N ALA A 218 20.78 -8.44 -6.02
CA ALA A 218 19.71 -8.28 -5.04
C ALA A 218 18.73 -7.21 -5.51
N SER A 219 17.46 -7.53 -5.53
CA SER A 219 16.35 -6.62 -5.84
C SER A 219 15.39 -6.55 -4.68
N LEU A 220 15.22 -5.36 -4.10
CA LEU A 220 14.25 -5.14 -3.04
C LEU A 220 12.86 -5.03 -3.66
N ASP A 221 11.97 -5.96 -3.30
CA ASP A 221 10.58 -5.99 -3.74
C ASP A 221 9.71 -5.08 -2.86
N LYS A 222 9.79 -5.22 -1.54
CA LYS A 222 8.92 -4.48 -0.61
C LYS A 222 9.56 -4.26 0.75
N ILE A 223 9.24 -3.11 1.36
CA ILE A 223 9.51 -2.80 2.76
C ILE A 223 8.18 -2.59 3.47
N LEU A 224 8.00 -3.26 4.59
CA LEU A 224 6.83 -3.16 5.46
C LEU A 224 7.28 -2.96 6.91
N PRO A 225 6.54 -2.23 7.74
CA PRO A 225 6.76 -2.30 9.18
C PRO A 225 6.39 -3.69 9.69
N ASP A 226 7.18 -4.24 10.63
CA ASP A 226 6.76 -5.44 11.36
C ASP A 226 5.64 -5.08 12.34
N LEU A 227 4.76 -6.04 12.58
CA LEU A 227 3.58 -5.84 13.46
C LEU A 227 3.98 -5.57 14.92
N SER A 228 5.18 -6.00 15.35
CA SER A 228 5.74 -5.69 16.68
C SER A 228 6.00 -4.20 16.89
N GLY A 229 6.20 -3.45 15.79
CA GLY A 229 6.36 -2.01 15.86
C GLY A 229 7.78 -1.52 16.10
N ASP A 230 8.78 -2.39 16.11
CA ASP A 230 10.19 -2.08 16.40
C ASP A 230 11.15 -2.48 15.26
N ALA A 231 10.62 -3.04 14.20
CA ALA A 231 11.39 -3.57 13.08
C ALA A 231 10.67 -3.35 11.74
N ILE A 232 11.42 -3.56 10.67
CA ILE A 232 10.89 -3.64 9.30
C ILE A 232 11.11 -5.04 8.73
N LEU A 233 10.21 -5.41 7.84
CA LEU A 233 10.29 -6.59 7.00
C LEU A 233 10.66 -6.17 5.59
N MET A 234 11.65 -6.83 5.00
CA MET A 234 12.09 -6.56 3.64
C MET A 234 12.08 -7.85 2.83
N LYS A 235 11.34 -7.88 1.74
CA LYS A 235 11.44 -8.96 0.76
C LYS A 235 12.49 -8.60 -0.28
N VAL A 236 13.50 -9.47 -0.43
CA VAL A 236 14.58 -9.34 -1.40
C VAL A 236 14.59 -10.54 -2.31
N ASP A 237 14.56 -10.28 -3.60
CA ASP A 237 14.66 -11.28 -4.67
C ASP A 237 16.07 -11.27 -5.25
N TYR A 238 16.62 -12.45 -5.45
CA TYR A 238 17.97 -12.60 -5.95
C TYR A 238 17.96 -13.19 -7.34
N TYR A 239 18.76 -12.58 -8.20
CA TYR A 239 18.91 -12.96 -9.60
C TYR A 239 20.38 -13.22 -9.90
N LYS A 240 20.64 -14.07 -10.87
CA LYS A 240 21.96 -14.24 -11.51
C LYS A 240 21.88 -13.78 -12.95
N GLU A 241 22.99 -13.35 -13.51
CA GLU A 241 23.08 -13.08 -14.93
C GLU A 241 22.86 -14.37 -15.72
N ALA A 242 21.90 -14.36 -16.63
CA ALA A 242 21.68 -15.44 -17.58
C ALA A 242 22.53 -15.18 -18.82
N THR A 243 23.25 -16.22 -19.28
CA THR A 243 24.08 -16.16 -20.48
C THR A 243 23.53 -17.14 -21.50
N ASP A 244 23.32 -16.69 -22.73
CA ASP A 244 22.97 -17.57 -23.83
C ASP A 244 24.08 -18.59 -24.08
N SER A 245 23.74 -19.88 -24.07
CA SER A 245 24.71 -20.96 -24.20
C SER A 245 25.40 -20.98 -25.56
N SER A 246 24.78 -20.44 -26.62
CA SER A 246 25.27 -20.43 -27.99
C SER A 246 26.09 -19.18 -28.31
N THR A 247 25.62 -18.00 -27.92
CA THR A 247 26.25 -16.70 -28.25
C THR A 247 27.23 -16.21 -27.17
N LYS A 248 27.12 -16.73 -25.95
CA LYS A 248 27.84 -16.24 -24.76
C LYS A 248 27.47 -14.80 -24.36
N GLU A 249 26.43 -14.25 -24.95
CA GLU A 249 25.94 -12.92 -24.63
C GLU A 249 24.99 -12.95 -23.42
N SER A 250 24.83 -11.80 -22.76
CA SER A 250 23.87 -11.66 -21.64
C SER A 250 22.45 -11.85 -22.16
N ALA A 251 21.75 -12.85 -21.62
CA ALA A 251 20.37 -13.19 -21.95
C ALA A 251 19.37 -12.63 -20.92
N GLY A 252 19.84 -11.73 -20.04
CA GLY A 252 19.01 -11.10 -18.99
C GLY A 252 19.35 -11.60 -17.60
N ALA A 253 18.33 -11.62 -16.71
CA ALA A 253 18.48 -12.06 -15.33
C ALA A 253 17.57 -13.26 -15.04
N GLU A 254 18.13 -14.31 -14.46
CA GLU A 254 17.41 -15.50 -14.02
C GLU A 254 17.16 -15.44 -12.52
N PHE A 255 15.91 -15.63 -12.11
CA PHE A 255 15.54 -15.68 -10.70
C PHE A 255 16.19 -16.88 -10.00
N VAL A 256 16.70 -16.65 -8.80
CA VAL A 256 17.37 -17.68 -7.99
C VAL A 256 16.53 -18.03 -6.77
N GLU A 257 16.28 -17.07 -5.91
CA GLU A 257 15.49 -17.27 -4.69
C GLU A 257 15.01 -15.94 -4.10
N SER A 258 14.01 -16.03 -3.24
CA SER A 258 13.50 -14.90 -2.45
C SER A 258 13.72 -15.13 -0.97
N TRP A 259 14.00 -14.04 -0.28
CA TRP A 259 14.09 -14.00 1.17
C TRP A 259 13.31 -12.83 1.75
N THR A 260 12.69 -13.05 2.89
CA THR A 260 12.20 -11.97 3.73
C THR A 260 13.12 -11.82 4.93
N TYR A 261 13.59 -10.61 5.17
CA TYR A 261 14.47 -10.25 6.28
C TYR A 261 13.71 -9.38 7.26
N ARG A 262 13.97 -9.57 8.55
CA ARG A 262 13.57 -8.67 9.61
C ARG A 262 14.77 -7.86 10.07
N MET A 263 14.67 -6.54 10.03
CA MET A 263 15.69 -5.62 10.48
C MET A 263 15.18 -4.83 11.68
N ASP A 264 15.95 -4.84 12.75
CA ASP A 264 15.68 -4.02 13.93
C ASP A 264 15.96 -2.54 13.62
N LEU A 265 15.07 -1.65 14.04
CA LEU A 265 15.21 -0.21 13.80
C LEU A 265 16.17 0.48 14.76
N SER A 266 16.45 -0.12 15.92
CA SER A 266 17.32 0.48 16.93
C SER A 266 18.80 0.51 16.53
N ASP A 267 19.24 -0.55 15.80
CA ASP A 267 20.66 -0.71 15.41
C ASP A 267 20.86 -1.04 13.92
N GLY A 268 19.77 -1.16 13.15
CA GLY A 268 19.81 -1.44 11.71
C GLY A 268 20.30 -2.84 11.36
N LYS A 269 20.32 -3.78 12.31
CA LYS A 269 20.78 -5.14 12.06
C LYS A 269 19.67 -6.08 11.64
N PHE A 270 20.03 -7.04 10.80
CA PHE A 270 19.17 -8.16 10.45
C PHE A 270 19.13 -9.17 11.61
N VAL A 271 17.94 -9.36 12.18
CA VAL A 271 17.70 -10.24 13.35
C VAL A 271 17.11 -11.57 12.96
N ASP A 272 16.32 -11.61 11.89
CA ASP A 272 15.70 -12.83 11.37
C ASP A 272 15.68 -12.85 9.85
N ARG A 273 15.57 -14.06 9.28
CA ARG A 273 15.38 -14.24 7.84
C ARG A 273 14.61 -15.52 7.51
N TRP A 274 13.80 -15.45 6.48
CA TRP A 274 13.01 -16.59 5.97
C TRP A 274 13.19 -16.72 4.47
N ARG A 275 13.55 -17.92 4.04
CA ARG A 275 13.57 -18.24 2.60
C ARG A 275 12.15 -18.48 2.15
N ILE A 276 11.71 -17.75 1.14
CA ILE A 276 10.37 -17.86 0.59
C ILE A 276 10.40 -18.91 -0.53
N PRO A 277 9.58 -19.97 -0.46
CA PRO A 277 9.53 -20.99 -1.47
C PRO A 277 9.11 -20.41 -2.83
N ALA A 278 9.89 -20.73 -3.86
CA ALA A 278 9.51 -20.37 -5.23
C ALA A 278 8.27 -21.16 -5.67
N ILE A 279 7.49 -20.55 -6.55
CA ILE A 279 6.35 -21.20 -7.18
C ILE A 279 6.86 -21.85 -8.47
N GLU A 280 7.18 -23.13 -8.40
CA GLU A 280 7.66 -23.88 -9.55
C GLU A 280 6.52 -24.18 -10.52
N LYS A 281 6.81 -24.02 -11.79
CA LYS A 281 5.97 -24.39 -12.90
C LYS A 281 6.78 -25.16 -13.94
N THR A 282 6.13 -26.12 -14.56
CA THR A 282 6.69 -26.84 -15.70
C THR A 282 5.96 -26.40 -16.97
N VAL A 283 6.69 -25.78 -17.88
CA VAL A 283 6.19 -25.36 -19.20
C VAL A 283 6.77 -26.31 -20.25
N LYS A 284 5.99 -26.67 -21.25
CA LYS A 284 6.54 -27.40 -22.42
C LYS A 284 7.23 -26.37 -23.34
N GLY A 285 8.51 -26.54 -23.58
CA GLY A 285 9.24 -25.80 -24.59
C GLY A 285 8.75 -26.11 -26.03
N GLU A 286 9.14 -25.29 -26.98
CA GLU A 286 8.80 -25.48 -28.40
C GLU A 286 9.33 -26.84 -28.95
N ASP A 287 10.37 -27.33 -28.37
CA ASP A 287 10.97 -28.66 -28.66
C ASP A 287 10.30 -29.84 -27.95
N GLY A 288 9.24 -29.58 -27.18
CA GLY A 288 8.48 -30.55 -26.41
C GLY A 288 9.14 -30.97 -25.08
N HIS A 289 10.33 -30.43 -24.75
CA HIS A 289 10.95 -30.66 -23.45
C HIS A 289 10.32 -29.86 -22.35
N ALA A 290 10.28 -30.45 -21.14
CA ALA A 290 9.74 -29.81 -19.96
C ALA A 290 10.76 -28.80 -19.40
N ILE A 291 10.42 -27.50 -19.42
CA ILE A 291 11.22 -26.43 -18.84
C ILE A 291 10.61 -26.05 -17.48
N LYS A 292 11.41 -26.13 -16.42
CA LYS A 292 11.02 -25.62 -15.10
C LYS A 292 11.23 -24.12 -15.06
N THR A 293 10.18 -23.38 -14.79
CA THR A 293 10.20 -21.94 -14.55
C THR A 293 9.77 -21.64 -13.11
N SER A 294 10.28 -20.54 -12.55
CA SER A 294 9.90 -20.09 -11.23
C SER A 294 9.20 -18.76 -11.32
N ARG A 295 8.09 -18.63 -10.58
CA ARG A 295 7.40 -17.35 -10.39
C ARG A 295 7.82 -16.74 -9.07
N VAL A 296 8.02 -15.46 -9.09
CA VAL A 296 8.29 -14.66 -7.90
C VAL A 296 6.96 -14.11 -7.38
N PRO A 297 6.47 -14.56 -6.22
CA PRO A 297 5.25 -14.01 -5.66
C PRO A 297 5.50 -12.63 -5.06
N GLU A 298 4.57 -11.69 -5.26
CA GLU A 298 4.60 -10.38 -4.62
C GLU A 298 4.22 -10.48 -3.13
N LEU A 299 4.98 -9.83 -2.24
CA LEU A 299 4.63 -9.75 -0.83
C LEU A 299 3.49 -8.75 -0.64
N LEU A 300 2.32 -9.21 -0.19
CA LEU A 300 1.20 -8.35 0.20
C LEU A 300 1.44 -7.71 1.57
N GLY A 301 1.81 -8.52 2.55
CA GLY A 301 1.96 -8.07 3.92
C GLY A 301 2.23 -9.21 4.90
N ALA A 302 2.10 -8.89 6.19
CA ALA A 302 2.15 -9.86 7.28
C ALA A 302 0.91 -9.71 8.16
N ALA A 303 0.34 -10.83 8.62
CA ALA A 303 -0.73 -10.85 9.61
C ALA A 303 -0.50 -12.01 10.58
N GLY A 304 -0.60 -11.74 11.87
CA GLY A 304 -0.23 -12.71 12.88
C GLY A 304 1.21 -13.20 12.69
N ARG A 305 1.38 -14.49 12.49
CA ARG A 305 2.70 -15.12 12.24
C ARG A 305 2.96 -15.43 10.77
N ASP A 306 2.05 -15.08 9.86
CA ASP A 306 2.11 -15.44 8.46
C ASP A 306 2.51 -14.26 7.58
N PHE A 307 3.35 -14.55 6.55
CA PHE A 307 3.49 -13.69 5.39
C PHE A 307 2.46 -14.07 4.35
N PHE A 308 1.96 -13.09 3.64
CA PHE A 308 0.98 -13.24 2.57
C PHE A 308 1.58 -12.80 1.24
N PHE A 309 1.48 -13.64 0.25
CA PHE A 309 1.96 -13.38 -1.10
C PHE A 309 0.83 -13.54 -2.10
N ILE A 310 0.90 -12.79 -3.20
CA ILE A 310 -0.03 -12.88 -4.32
C ILE A 310 0.72 -13.22 -5.61
N TYR A 311 0.10 -14.01 -6.45
CA TYR A 311 0.55 -14.29 -7.80
C TYR A 311 -0.61 -14.74 -8.68
N ALA A 312 -0.50 -14.55 -9.99
CA ALA A 312 -1.42 -15.15 -10.97
C ALA A 312 -0.75 -16.36 -11.63
N ASP A 313 -1.52 -17.41 -11.93
CA ASP A 313 -1.05 -18.50 -12.77
C ASP A 313 -1.22 -18.18 -14.27
N ASP A 314 -0.94 -19.14 -15.15
CA ASP A 314 -1.01 -18.90 -16.59
C ASP A 314 -2.43 -18.89 -17.13
N ASP A 315 -3.37 -19.43 -16.38
CA ASP A 315 -4.79 -19.38 -16.72
C ASP A 315 -5.41 -18.05 -16.24
N GLY A 316 -4.58 -17.12 -15.73
CA GLY A 316 -5.02 -15.82 -15.21
C GLY A 316 -5.68 -15.91 -13.83
N ARG A 317 -5.70 -17.07 -13.19
CA ARG A 317 -6.26 -17.23 -11.83
C ARG A 317 -5.33 -16.64 -10.80
N THR A 318 -5.90 -15.93 -9.86
CA THR A 318 -5.15 -15.30 -8.77
C THR A 318 -5.11 -16.22 -7.54
N TYR A 319 -3.92 -16.33 -6.97
CA TYR A 319 -3.65 -17.12 -5.77
C TYR A 319 -3.07 -16.28 -4.66
N ILE A 320 -3.46 -16.60 -3.44
CA ILE A 320 -2.81 -16.13 -2.21
C ILE A 320 -2.03 -17.30 -1.63
N SER A 321 -0.75 -17.07 -1.38
CA SER A 321 0.10 -18.01 -0.65
C SER A 321 0.42 -17.45 0.71
N THR A 322 0.25 -18.24 1.77
CA THR A 322 0.67 -17.88 3.12
C THR A 322 1.90 -18.69 3.50
N PHE A 323 2.80 -18.06 4.27
CA PHE A 323 4.00 -18.68 4.79
C PHE A 323 4.08 -18.43 6.30
N ASP A 324 3.93 -19.48 7.09
CA ASP A 324 4.07 -19.43 8.54
C ASP A 324 5.55 -19.25 8.94
N ARG A 325 5.88 -18.15 9.61
CA ARG A 325 7.25 -17.80 10.01
C ARG A 325 7.86 -18.79 10.99
N THR A 326 7.03 -19.50 11.76
CA THR A 326 7.48 -20.44 12.80
C THR A 326 7.62 -21.85 12.26
N SER A 327 6.56 -22.41 11.68
CA SER A 327 6.56 -23.80 11.15
C SER A 327 7.15 -23.91 9.75
N LYS A 328 7.32 -22.78 9.03
CA LYS A 328 7.70 -22.70 7.62
C LYS A 328 6.70 -23.38 6.68
N ALA A 329 5.50 -23.66 7.17
CA ALA A 329 4.43 -24.24 6.35
C ALA A 329 3.91 -23.22 5.34
N VAL A 330 3.60 -23.73 4.13
CA VAL A 330 3.01 -22.95 3.04
C VAL A 330 1.61 -23.45 2.78
N SER A 331 0.66 -22.54 2.74
CA SER A 331 -0.71 -22.82 2.28
C SER A 331 -1.01 -21.98 1.04
N ARG A 332 -1.86 -22.50 0.15
CA ARG A 332 -2.27 -21.83 -1.08
C ARG A 332 -3.78 -21.79 -1.19
N TYR A 333 -4.30 -20.64 -1.56
CA TYR A 333 -5.73 -20.38 -1.69
C TYR A 333 -5.98 -19.74 -3.06
N SER A 334 -6.92 -20.29 -3.82
CA SER A 334 -7.42 -19.63 -5.02
C SER A 334 -8.44 -18.58 -4.61
N ILE A 335 -8.33 -17.37 -5.14
CA ILE A 335 -9.35 -16.35 -5.01
C ILE A 335 -10.03 -16.13 -6.35
N ASP A 336 -11.33 -15.82 -6.32
CA ASP A 336 -12.13 -15.64 -7.52
C ASP A 336 -11.86 -14.27 -8.17
N ILE A 337 -10.69 -14.17 -8.77
CA ILE A 337 -10.25 -13.01 -9.55
C ILE A 337 -9.58 -13.52 -10.82
N THR A 338 -10.06 -13.06 -11.96
CA THR A 338 -9.44 -13.29 -13.26
C THR A 338 -8.61 -12.08 -13.63
N ALA A 339 -7.29 -12.22 -13.62
CA ALA A 339 -6.36 -11.10 -13.84
C ALA A 339 -6.55 -10.42 -15.20
N ASP A 340 -6.89 -11.18 -16.24
CA ASP A 340 -7.06 -10.69 -17.61
C ASP A 340 -8.28 -9.75 -17.79
N GLU A 341 -9.23 -9.78 -16.85
CA GLU A 341 -10.39 -8.89 -16.86
C GLU A 341 -10.14 -7.56 -16.16
N LEU A 342 -8.99 -7.42 -15.49
CA LEU A 342 -8.68 -6.27 -14.67
C LEU A 342 -7.82 -5.25 -15.43
N PHE A 343 -8.28 -4.02 -15.47
CA PHE A 343 -7.47 -2.86 -15.85
C PHE A 343 -6.74 -2.23 -14.67
N TYR A 344 -7.29 -2.42 -13.46
CA TYR A 344 -6.74 -1.90 -12.23
C TYR A 344 -6.93 -2.87 -11.08
N ASN A 345 -5.92 -2.98 -10.24
CA ASN A 345 -6.03 -3.66 -8.94
C ASN A 345 -5.19 -2.94 -7.89
N SER A 346 -5.65 -2.97 -6.65
CA SER A 346 -4.93 -2.54 -5.47
C SER A 346 -5.33 -3.45 -4.32
N TYR A 347 -4.35 -4.05 -3.66
CA TYR A 347 -4.56 -4.99 -2.56
C TYR A 347 -4.12 -4.37 -1.24
N PHE A 348 -4.85 -4.67 -0.20
CA PHE A 348 -4.55 -4.31 1.16
C PHE A 348 -4.79 -5.50 2.09
N LEU A 349 -3.81 -5.82 2.93
CA LEU A 349 -3.93 -6.82 3.98
C LEU A 349 -4.01 -6.11 5.33
N SER A 350 -5.11 -6.34 6.06
CA SER A 350 -5.22 -5.84 7.43
C SER A 350 -4.34 -6.65 8.38
N ARG A 351 -4.01 -6.07 9.53
CA ARG A 351 -3.25 -6.75 10.58
C ARG A 351 -3.95 -8.01 11.10
N ASP A 352 -5.27 -8.02 11.04
CA ASP A 352 -6.09 -9.15 11.49
C ASP A 352 -6.25 -10.23 10.42
N GLY A 353 -5.60 -10.10 9.26
CA GLY A 353 -5.65 -11.10 8.19
C GLY A 353 -6.88 -11.02 7.29
N VAL A 354 -7.51 -9.86 7.19
CA VAL A 354 -8.53 -9.61 6.16
C VAL A 354 -7.83 -9.03 4.94
N LEU A 355 -7.89 -9.74 3.83
CA LEU A 355 -7.41 -9.27 2.53
C LEU A 355 -8.52 -8.51 1.83
N CYS A 356 -8.24 -7.31 1.39
CA CYS A 356 -9.14 -6.49 0.60
C CYS A 356 -8.53 -6.19 -0.77
N ALA A 357 -9.35 -6.10 -1.79
CA ALA A 357 -8.94 -5.68 -3.12
C ALA A 357 -9.91 -4.65 -3.70
N LEU A 358 -9.35 -3.60 -4.29
CA LEU A 358 -10.06 -2.71 -5.21
C LEU A 358 -9.75 -3.18 -6.62
N LEU A 359 -10.76 -3.62 -7.32
CA LEU A 359 -10.67 -4.21 -8.65
C LEU A 359 -11.41 -3.32 -9.65
N GLY A 360 -10.73 -2.88 -10.69
CA GLY A 360 -11.30 -2.12 -11.80
C GLY A 360 -11.42 -2.98 -13.05
N THR A 361 -12.63 -3.20 -13.52
CA THR A 361 -12.94 -3.85 -14.80
C THR A 361 -13.22 -2.79 -15.88
N LYS A 362 -13.55 -3.21 -17.09
CA LYS A 362 -13.97 -2.29 -18.16
C LYS A 362 -15.22 -1.46 -17.80
N TYR A 363 -16.07 -1.97 -16.90
CA TYR A 363 -17.40 -1.40 -16.67
C TYR A 363 -17.57 -0.74 -15.33
N GLU A 364 -16.88 -1.27 -14.31
CA GLU A 364 -17.04 -0.82 -12.93
C GLU A 364 -15.80 -1.09 -12.07
N ALA A 365 -15.69 -0.38 -10.97
CA ALA A 365 -14.79 -0.71 -9.88
C ALA A 365 -15.57 -1.36 -8.73
N ARG A 366 -14.99 -2.37 -8.11
CA ARG A 366 -15.57 -3.05 -6.96
C ARG A 366 -14.53 -3.29 -5.86
N VAL A 367 -14.98 -3.25 -4.61
CA VAL A 367 -14.19 -3.69 -3.46
C VAL A 367 -14.66 -5.09 -3.10
N VAL A 368 -13.71 -6.01 -2.97
CA VAL A 368 -13.93 -7.37 -2.50
C VAL A 368 -13.00 -7.65 -1.32
N TRP A 369 -13.40 -8.58 -0.43
CA TRP A 369 -12.55 -8.93 0.70
C TRP A 369 -12.72 -10.39 1.09
N TRP A 370 -11.67 -10.96 1.67
CA TRP A 370 -11.59 -12.35 2.12
C TRP A 370 -11.11 -12.42 3.57
N ARG A 371 -11.74 -13.27 4.34
CA ARG A 371 -11.49 -13.49 5.77
C ARG A 371 -10.43 -14.58 5.96
N PHE A 372 -9.16 -14.26 5.66
CA PHE A 372 -8.04 -15.18 5.90
C PHE A 372 -7.76 -15.39 7.39
N ASP A 373 -8.15 -14.46 8.26
CA ASP A 373 -8.09 -14.62 9.71
C ASP A 373 -8.78 -15.90 10.22
N LYS A 374 -9.82 -16.37 9.52
CA LYS A 374 -10.53 -17.63 9.83
C LYS A 374 -9.86 -18.87 9.26
N LEU A 375 -8.90 -18.72 8.38
CA LEU A 375 -8.24 -19.81 7.64
C LEU A 375 -6.81 -20.02 8.10
N ILE A 376 -6.20 -19.04 8.75
CA ILE A 376 -4.85 -19.13 9.31
C ILE A 376 -4.85 -20.26 10.35
N GLY A 377 -4.07 -21.33 10.08
CA GLY A 377 -4.00 -22.52 10.94
C GLY A 377 -4.97 -23.66 10.60
N THR A 378 -5.85 -23.50 9.61
CA THR A 378 -6.66 -24.60 9.05
C THR A 378 -6.04 -25.12 7.74
N SER A 379 -6.26 -26.40 7.42
CA SER A 379 -5.75 -27.02 6.19
C SER A 379 -6.23 -26.27 4.95
N ALA A 380 -5.35 -26.15 3.94
CA ALA A 380 -5.61 -25.44 2.69
C ALA A 380 -6.97 -25.80 2.06
N GLY A 381 -7.78 -24.78 1.80
CA GLY A 381 -9.11 -24.88 1.20
C GLY A 381 -9.33 -23.79 0.14
N ILE A 382 -10.42 -23.94 -0.64
CA ILE A 382 -10.88 -22.89 -1.57
C ILE A 382 -11.64 -21.85 -0.77
N VAL A 383 -11.19 -20.61 -0.85
CA VAL A 383 -11.89 -19.45 -0.27
C VAL A 383 -12.81 -18.87 -1.33
N LYS A 384 -14.11 -18.99 -1.11
CA LYS A 384 -15.14 -18.36 -1.95
C LYS A 384 -15.40 -16.92 -1.52
#